data_c86820eeb20ce762ff1fb2db17d8a01b
#
_entry.id   c86820eeb20ce762ff1fb2db17d8a01b
#
_cell.length_a   1.000
_cell.length_b   1.000
_cell.length_c   1.000
_cell.angle_alpha   90.00
_cell.angle_beta   90.00
_cell.angle_gamma   90.00
#
_symmetry.space_group_name_H-M   'P 1'
#
loop_
_entity.id
_entity.type
_entity.pdbx_description
1 polymer ?
#
loop_
_entity_poly.entity_id
_entity_poly.type
_entity_poly.pdbx_seq_one_letter_code
_entity_poly.pdbx_strand_id
1 'polypeptide(L)'
;MIQKPIVPPPIIFIGCALIMAYLPNPYPFKINVLAVYLIVSISSAIAFFSLWQFYKSKAKINPIHLEKSDVFVVNGIYRFSRNPMYLSLAGLLVAWAVYLQSAVSFLGVFLFVYLITQWQIKPEEYWLEKKFGESYLAYKKKVRRWI
;
A
#
# COMPACT_ATOMS: atom_id res chain seq x y z
N MET A 1 -5.35 12.05 19.32
CA MET A 1 -4.26 11.11 19.69
C MET A 1 -3.97 10.23 18.48
N ILE A 2 -2.82 10.39 17.83
CA ILE A 2 -2.45 9.52 16.69
C ILE A 2 -1.90 8.24 17.30
N GLN A 3 -2.65 7.15 17.17
CA GLN A 3 -2.27 5.85 17.70
C GLN A 3 -1.13 5.24 16.86
N LYS A 4 -0.25 4.47 17.50
CA LYS A 4 0.72 3.63 16.79
C LYS A 4 -0.03 2.61 15.92
N PRO A 5 0.51 2.20 14.76
CA PRO A 5 -0.11 1.16 13.96
C PRO A 5 -0.25 -0.13 14.80
N ILE A 6 -1.50 -0.58 14.97
CA ILE A 6 -1.84 -1.72 15.85
C ILE A 6 -1.90 -3.02 15.04
N VAL A 7 -2.29 -2.93 13.77
CA VAL A 7 -2.51 -4.10 12.92
C VAL A 7 -1.48 -4.12 11.78
N PRO A 8 -0.67 -5.17 11.65
CA PRO A 8 0.26 -5.30 10.53
C PRO A 8 -0.45 -5.25 9.16
N PRO A 9 0.12 -4.54 8.16
CA PRO A 9 -0.48 -4.41 6.83
C PRO A 9 -0.86 -5.74 6.15
N PRO A 10 -0.08 -6.84 6.26
CA PRO A 10 -0.45 -8.12 5.70
C PRO A 10 -1.76 -8.69 6.27
N ILE A 11 -2.06 -8.44 7.55
CA ILE A 11 -3.30 -8.91 8.17
C ILE A 11 -4.50 -8.17 7.57
N ILE A 12 -4.39 -6.85 7.38
CA ILE A 12 -5.44 -6.04 6.74
C ILE A 12 -5.65 -6.52 5.29
N PHE A 13 -4.55 -6.79 4.56
CA PHE A 13 -4.59 -7.30 3.20
C PHE A 13 -5.34 -8.64 3.11
N ILE A 14 -4.95 -9.62 3.93
CA ILE A 14 -5.59 -10.94 3.97
C ILE A 14 -7.07 -10.83 4.36
N GLY A 15 -7.38 -10.02 5.37
CA GLY A 15 -8.76 -9.78 5.78
C GLY A 15 -9.62 -9.22 4.66
N CYS A 16 -9.14 -8.22 3.93
CA CYS A 16 -9.83 -7.67 2.76
C CYS A 16 -9.98 -8.71 1.64
N ALA A 17 -8.93 -9.49 1.34
CA ALA A 17 -8.98 -10.52 0.31
C ALA A 17 -10.00 -11.61 0.63
N LEU A 18 -10.11 -12.04 1.90
CA LEU A 18 -11.12 -12.98 2.36
C LEU A 18 -12.52 -12.39 2.25
N ILE A 19 -12.74 -11.17 2.71
CA ILE A 19 -14.03 -10.47 2.56
C ILE A 19 -14.45 -10.46 1.08
N MET A 20 -13.54 -10.08 0.18
CA MET A 20 -13.80 -10.05 -1.26
C MET A 20 -14.22 -11.41 -1.82
N ALA A 21 -13.61 -12.50 -1.34
CA ALA A 21 -13.95 -13.86 -1.79
C ALA A 21 -15.34 -14.33 -1.36
N TYR A 22 -15.85 -13.82 -0.25
CA TYR A 22 -17.17 -14.20 0.30
C TYR A 22 -18.29 -13.21 -0.07
N LEU A 23 -17.96 -12.07 -0.71
CA LEU A 23 -18.98 -11.13 -1.17
C LEU A 23 -19.86 -11.76 -2.27
N PRO A 24 -21.19 -11.54 -2.24
CA PRO A 24 -22.07 -11.96 -3.31
C PRO A 24 -21.65 -11.27 -4.62
N ASN A 25 -21.79 -12.01 -5.73
CA ASN A 25 -21.42 -11.50 -7.05
C ASN A 25 -22.66 -11.30 -7.96
N PRO A 26 -23.51 -10.30 -7.68
CA PRO A 26 -24.70 -10.03 -8.49
C PRO A 26 -24.36 -9.40 -9.85
N TYR A 27 -23.14 -8.88 -10.02
CA TYR A 27 -22.67 -8.22 -11.25
C TYR A 27 -21.38 -8.87 -11.75
N PRO A 28 -21.42 -10.11 -12.27
CA PRO A 28 -20.25 -10.76 -12.83
C PRO A 28 -19.86 -10.09 -14.16
N PHE A 29 -18.55 -9.96 -14.38
CA PHE A 29 -18.01 -9.55 -15.67
C PHE A 29 -16.98 -10.56 -16.15
N LYS A 30 -16.82 -10.67 -17.49
CA LYS A 30 -15.81 -11.55 -18.07
C LYS A 30 -14.57 -10.75 -18.42
N ILE A 31 -13.42 -11.26 -18.07
CA ILE A 31 -12.14 -10.67 -18.43
C ILE A 31 -11.16 -11.75 -18.85
N ASN A 32 -10.22 -11.39 -19.70
CA ASN A 32 -9.14 -12.29 -20.07
C ASN A 32 -8.18 -12.46 -18.89
N VAL A 33 -7.85 -13.71 -18.57
CA VAL A 33 -6.89 -14.04 -17.51
C VAL A 33 -5.53 -13.35 -17.69
N LEU A 34 -5.18 -12.99 -18.92
CA LEU A 34 -3.97 -12.22 -19.20
C LEU A 34 -3.94 -10.87 -18.46
N ALA A 35 -5.10 -10.22 -18.30
CA ALA A 35 -5.19 -8.97 -17.54
C ALA A 35 -4.85 -9.19 -16.07
N VAL A 36 -5.25 -10.31 -15.47
CA VAL A 36 -4.87 -10.68 -14.09
C VAL A 36 -3.35 -10.80 -13.99
N TYR A 37 -2.73 -11.55 -14.88
CA TYR A 37 -1.27 -11.71 -14.89
C TYR A 37 -0.52 -10.39 -15.07
N LEU A 38 -1.01 -9.49 -15.94
CA LEU A 38 -0.41 -8.17 -16.12
C LEU A 38 -0.49 -7.33 -14.84
N ILE A 39 -1.65 -7.28 -14.17
CA ILE A 39 -1.81 -6.51 -12.93
C ILE A 39 -0.94 -7.10 -11.83
N VAL A 40 -0.89 -8.43 -11.67
CA VAL A 40 -0.02 -9.11 -10.72
C VAL A 40 1.45 -8.79 -10.98
N SER A 41 1.89 -8.87 -12.25
CA SER A 41 3.28 -8.59 -12.63
C SER A 41 3.68 -7.16 -12.30
N ILE A 42 2.85 -6.18 -12.65
CA ILE A 42 3.09 -4.76 -12.36
C ILE A 42 3.14 -4.53 -10.84
N SER A 43 2.17 -5.07 -10.10
CA SER A 43 2.11 -4.93 -8.65
C SER A 43 3.32 -5.57 -7.96
N SER A 44 3.74 -6.75 -8.42
CA SER A 44 4.93 -7.44 -7.91
C SER A 44 6.21 -6.68 -8.22
N ALA A 45 6.31 -6.08 -9.40
CA ALA A 45 7.44 -5.21 -9.75
C ALA A 45 7.51 -3.98 -8.83
N ILE A 46 6.36 -3.32 -8.57
CA ILE A 46 6.29 -2.20 -7.63
C ILE A 46 6.74 -2.65 -6.23
N ALA A 47 6.28 -3.81 -5.75
CA ALA A 47 6.68 -4.36 -4.46
C ALA A 47 8.20 -4.61 -4.43
N PHE A 48 8.73 -5.27 -5.45
CA PHE A 48 10.16 -5.57 -5.54
C PHE A 48 11.02 -4.30 -5.51
N PHE A 49 10.72 -3.31 -6.35
CA PHE A 49 11.47 -2.06 -6.38
C PHE A 49 11.34 -1.26 -5.09
N SER A 50 10.19 -1.33 -4.42
CA SER A 50 9.98 -0.67 -3.12
C SER A 50 10.87 -1.30 -2.05
N LEU A 51 10.88 -2.62 -1.93
CA LEU A 51 11.71 -3.36 -0.99
C LEU A 51 13.20 -3.20 -1.29
N TRP A 52 13.58 -3.28 -2.56
CA TRP A 52 14.95 -3.06 -3.01
C TRP A 52 15.46 -1.68 -2.62
N GLN A 53 14.67 -0.63 -2.86
CA GLN A 53 15.03 0.73 -2.52
C GLN A 53 15.14 0.92 -1.00
N PHE A 54 14.25 0.30 -0.24
CA PHE A 54 14.32 0.29 1.22
C PHE A 54 15.59 -0.41 1.72
N TYR A 55 15.89 -1.58 1.19
CA TYR A 55 17.10 -2.33 1.54
C TYR A 55 18.37 -1.55 1.22
N LYS A 56 18.44 -0.94 0.03
CA LYS A 56 19.57 -0.12 -0.40
C LYS A 56 19.77 1.13 0.48
N SER A 57 18.72 1.73 0.98
CA SER A 57 18.78 2.91 1.84
C SER A 57 19.21 2.62 3.27
N LYS A 58 19.42 1.34 3.63
CA LYS A 58 19.69 0.88 5.02
C LYS A 58 18.62 1.33 6.01
N ALA A 59 17.45 1.73 5.55
CA ALA A 59 16.33 2.05 6.40
C ALA A 59 15.87 0.79 7.14
N LYS A 60 15.72 0.87 8.46
CA LYS A 60 15.21 -0.25 9.25
C LYS A 60 13.70 -0.39 8.98
N ILE A 61 13.32 -1.51 8.35
CA ILE A 61 11.91 -1.84 8.11
C ILE A 61 11.32 -2.32 9.44
N ASN A 62 10.71 -1.43 10.19
CA ASN A 62 9.89 -1.84 11.31
C ASN A 62 8.58 -1.05 11.31
N PRO A 63 7.51 -1.58 10.70
CA PRO A 63 6.22 -0.89 10.62
C PRO A 63 5.58 -0.64 12.00
N ILE A 64 6.06 -1.34 13.04
CA ILE A 64 5.55 -1.21 14.41
C ILE A 64 6.38 -0.18 15.22
N HIS A 65 7.67 0.00 14.85
CA HIS A 65 8.60 0.90 15.55
C HIS A 65 9.14 1.98 14.60
N LEU A 66 8.27 2.85 14.12
CA LEU A 66 8.60 3.97 13.23
C LEU A 66 9.61 4.95 13.84
N GLU A 67 9.66 5.01 15.17
CA GLU A 67 10.59 5.85 15.95
C GLU A 67 12.07 5.51 15.69
N LYS A 68 12.35 4.29 15.23
CA LYS A 68 13.73 3.79 14.99
C LYS A 68 14.23 3.97 13.56
N SER A 69 13.42 4.51 12.67
CA SER A 69 13.84 4.78 11.28
C SER A 69 14.70 6.03 11.24
N ASP A 70 15.98 5.89 10.95
CA ASP A 70 16.93 7.03 10.89
C ASP A 70 17.00 7.68 9.51
N VAL A 71 16.32 7.09 8.51
CA VAL A 71 16.31 7.56 7.13
C VAL A 71 14.92 7.36 6.55
N PHE A 72 14.39 8.35 5.83
CA PHE A 72 13.23 8.15 4.97
C PHE A 72 13.65 8.13 3.50
N VAL A 73 13.01 7.24 2.74
CA VAL A 73 13.38 6.98 1.34
C VAL A 73 12.61 7.91 0.42
N VAL A 74 13.33 8.64 -0.45
CA VAL A 74 12.75 9.59 -1.41
C VAL A 74 13.12 9.30 -2.86
N ASN A 75 13.99 8.30 -3.08
CA ASN A 75 14.54 7.97 -4.39
C ASN A 75 13.82 6.79 -5.06
N GLY A 76 14.11 6.58 -6.34
CA GLY A 76 13.54 5.47 -7.09
C GLY A 76 12.02 5.58 -7.18
N ILE A 77 11.32 4.50 -6.86
CA ILE A 77 9.84 4.42 -6.94
C ILE A 77 9.13 5.37 -5.96
N TYR A 78 9.81 5.79 -4.88
CA TYR A 78 9.30 6.76 -3.91
C TYR A 78 9.22 8.19 -4.46
N ARG A 79 9.71 8.43 -5.68
CA ARG A 79 9.50 9.71 -6.40
C ARG A 79 8.11 9.81 -7.03
N PHE A 80 7.43 8.68 -7.22
CA PHE A 80 6.10 8.60 -7.84
C PHE A 80 4.99 8.43 -6.82
N SER A 81 5.25 7.68 -5.75
CA SER A 81 4.33 7.46 -4.64
C SER A 81 5.09 7.51 -3.32
N ARG A 82 4.47 8.07 -2.28
CA ARG A 82 5.07 8.02 -0.93
C ARG A 82 4.92 6.66 -0.27
N ASN A 83 3.98 5.84 -0.77
CA ASN A 83 3.63 4.54 -0.20
C ASN A 83 3.59 3.42 -1.25
N PRO A 84 4.67 3.21 -2.04
CA PRO A 84 4.65 2.26 -3.14
C PRO A 84 4.46 0.81 -2.67
N MET A 85 4.87 0.46 -1.45
CA MET A 85 4.61 -0.87 -0.87
C MET A 85 3.11 -1.12 -0.67
N TYR A 86 2.37 -0.12 -0.14
CA TYR A 86 0.92 -0.25 0.02
C TYR A 86 0.18 -0.16 -1.32
N LEU A 87 0.72 0.60 -2.26
CA LEU A 87 0.21 0.67 -3.63
C LEU A 87 0.28 -0.70 -4.32
N SER A 88 1.38 -1.44 -4.14
CA SER A 88 1.52 -2.79 -4.68
C SER A 88 0.50 -3.77 -4.08
N LEU A 89 0.25 -3.69 -2.78
CA LEU A 89 -0.78 -4.51 -2.12
C LEU A 89 -2.19 -4.17 -2.64
N ALA A 90 -2.51 -2.89 -2.80
CA ALA A 90 -3.77 -2.47 -3.41
C ALA A 90 -3.90 -3.00 -4.84
N GLY A 91 -2.83 -2.96 -5.63
CA GLY A 91 -2.80 -3.53 -6.98
C GLY A 91 -3.03 -5.05 -7.00
N LEU A 92 -2.48 -5.79 -6.05
CA LEU A 92 -2.77 -7.23 -5.91
C LEU A 92 -4.23 -7.50 -5.55
N LEU A 93 -4.87 -6.66 -4.72
CA LEU A 93 -6.30 -6.77 -4.45
C LEU A 93 -7.14 -6.42 -5.69
N VAL A 94 -6.71 -5.47 -6.52
CA VAL A 94 -7.34 -5.21 -7.84
C VAL A 94 -7.25 -6.47 -8.71
N ALA A 95 -6.07 -7.09 -8.81
CA ALA A 95 -5.92 -8.35 -9.54
C ALA A 95 -6.84 -9.45 -9.00
N TRP A 96 -7.00 -9.51 -7.67
CA TRP A 96 -7.90 -10.46 -7.01
C TRP A 96 -9.37 -10.19 -7.35
N ALA A 97 -9.84 -8.94 -7.33
CA ALA A 97 -11.19 -8.55 -7.73
C ALA A 97 -11.47 -8.93 -9.20
N VAL A 98 -10.48 -8.70 -10.07
CA VAL A 98 -10.54 -9.07 -11.49
C VAL A 98 -10.58 -10.58 -11.68
N TYR A 99 -9.79 -11.34 -10.92
CA TYR A 99 -9.80 -12.80 -10.91
C TYR A 99 -11.15 -13.36 -10.45
N LEU A 100 -11.75 -12.79 -9.40
CA LEU A 100 -13.07 -13.13 -8.91
C LEU A 100 -14.19 -12.74 -9.90
N GLN A 101 -13.89 -11.97 -10.91
CA GLN A 101 -14.85 -11.47 -11.90
C GLN A 101 -16.06 -10.77 -11.25
N SER A 102 -15.84 -10.05 -10.16
CA SER A 102 -16.87 -9.45 -9.32
C SER A 102 -16.67 -7.94 -9.19
N ALA A 103 -17.62 -7.18 -9.73
CA ALA A 103 -17.61 -5.73 -9.58
C ALA A 103 -17.73 -5.29 -8.10
N VAL A 104 -18.50 -6.05 -7.29
CA VAL A 104 -18.69 -5.76 -5.86
C VAL A 104 -17.38 -5.97 -5.08
N SER A 105 -16.52 -6.87 -5.52
CA SER A 105 -15.23 -7.12 -4.85
C SER A 105 -14.30 -5.89 -4.85
N PHE A 106 -14.48 -4.94 -5.77
CA PHE A 106 -13.72 -3.68 -5.74
C PHE A 106 -13.97 -2.86 -4.46
N LEU A 107 -15.11 -3.06 -3.78
CA LEU A 107 -15.35 -2.43 -2.48
C LEU A 107 -14.30 -2.86 -1.44
N GLY A 108 -13.80 -4.09 -1.52
CA GLY A 108 -12.70 -4.56 -0.68
C GLY A 108 -11.38 -3.83 -0.93
N VAL A 109 -11.12 -3.42 -2.17
CA VAL A 109 -9.96 -2.58 -2.52
C VAL A 109 -10.09 -1.20 -1.86
N PHE A 110 -11.26 -0.56 -1.97
CA PHE A 110 -11.53 0.74 -1.33
C PHE A 110 -11.43 0.63 0.20
N LEU A 111 -11.97 -0.43 0.78
CA LEU A 111 -11.86 -0.71 2.21
C LEU A 111 -10.39 -0.82 2.63
N PHE A 112 -9.58 -1.58 1.90
CA PHE A 112 -8.14 -1.71 2.14
C PHE A 112 -7.43 -0.35 2.09
N VAL A 113 -7.65 0.43 1.02
CA VAL A 113 -7.06 1.76 0.86
C VAL A 113 -7.43 2.68 2.03
N TYR A 114 -8.70 2.64 2.46
CA TYR A 114 -9.17 3.41 3.60
C TYR A 114 -8.47 2.99 4.90
N LEU A 115 -8.50 1.69 5.23
CA LEU A 115 -7.92 1.15 6.48
C LEU A 115 -6.41 1.40 6.55
N ILE A 116 -5.68 1.11 5.47
CA ILE A 116 -4.24 1.37 5.40
C ILE A 116 -3.94 2.87 5.55
N THR A 117 -4.74 3.73 4.92
CA THR A 117 -4.55 5.18 5.04
C THR A 117 -4.72 5.65 6.48
N GLN A 118 -5.77 5.18 7.17
CA GLN A 118 -6.06 5.64 8.54
C GLN A 118 -5.13 5.03 9.58
N TRP A 119 -4.83 3.72 9.46
CA TRP A 119 -4.17 2.97 10.53
C TRP A 119 -2.66 2.83 10.33
N GLN A 120 -2.16 3.02 9.11
CA GLN A 120 -0.73 2.91 8.81
C GLN A 120 -0.16 4.23 8.29
N ILE A 121 -0.65 4.72 7.15
CA ILE A 121 -0.02 5.83 6.44
C ILE A 121 -0.05 7.12 7.27
N LYS A 122 -1.21 7.49 7.82
CA LYS A 122 -1.31 8.73 8.63
C LYS A 122 -0.43 8.71 9.88
N PRO A 123 -0.37 7.64 10.69
CA PRO A 123 0.60 7.52 11.77
C PRO A 123 2.05 7.58 11.30
N GLU A 124 2.39 6.92 10.20
CA GLU A 124 3.74 6.96 9.62
C GLU A 124 4.11 8.40 9.19
N GLU A 125 3.22 9.07 8.46
CA GLU A 125 3.41 10.47 8.04
C GLU A 125 3.64 11.40 9.24
N TYR A 126 2.85 11.25 10.31
CA TYR A 126 3.00 12.04 11.53
C TYR A 126 4.38 11.88 12.16
N TRP A 127 4.86 10.62 12.29
CA TRP A 127 6.17 10.33 12.87
C TRP A 127 7.31 10.83 11.99
N LEU A 128 7.18 10.71 10.66
CA LEU A 128 8.16 11.22 9.70
C LEU A 128 8.22 12.75 9.74
N GLU A 129 7.08 13.44 9.83
CA GLU A 129 7.03 14.90 9.99
C GLU A 129 7.70 15.34 11.30
N LYS A 130 7.40 14.66 12.40
CA LYS A 130 7.98 14.99 13.70
C LYS A 130 9.51 14.78 13.73
N LYS A 131 9.99 13.75 13.02
CA LYS A 131 11.40 13.37 13.04
C LYS A 131 12.25 14.15 12.03
N PHE A 132 11.73 14.37 10.83
CA PHE A 132 12.48 14.95 9.72
C PHE A 132 12.06 16.39 9.37
N GLY A 133 11.01 16.92 9.97
CA GLY A 133 10.56 18.29 9.86
C GLY A 133 10.43 18.77 8.41
N GLU A 134 11.08 19.90 8.12
CA GLU A 134 11.03 20.57 6.81
C GLU A 134 11.43 19.69 5.62
N SER A 135 12.38 18.76 5.82
CA SER A 135 12.83 17.85 4.76
C SER A 135 11.69 16.93 4.31
N TYR A 136 10.91 16.40 5.26
CA TYR A 136 9.77 15.55 4.93
C TYR A 136 8.60 16.37 4.37
N LEU A 137 8.37 17.59 4.88
CA LEU A 137 7.33 18.47 4.36
C LEU A 137 7.61 18.87 2.90
N ALA A 138 8.86 19.14 2.55
CA ALA A 138 9.27 19.40 1.16
C ALA A 138 9.02 18.20 0.24
N TYR A 139 9.31 16.99 0.70
CA TYR A 139 9.00 15.76 -0.02
C TYR A 139 7.49 15.56 -0.18
N LYS A 140 6.71 15.79 0.88
CA LYS A 140 5.24 15.68 0.88
C LYS A 140 4.56 16.63 -0.10
N LYS A 141 5.15 17.81 -0.35
CA LYS A 141 4.67 18.76 -1.38
C LYS A 141 4.91 18.28 -2.81
N LYS A 142 5.98 17.49 -3.04
CA LYS A 142 6.40 17.05 -4.37
C LYS A 142 5.76 15.71 -4.78
N VAL A 143 5.52 14.82 -3.84
CA VAL A 143 5.07 13.44 -4.10
C VAL A 143 3.75 13.20 -3.40
N ARG A 144 2.78 12.63 -4.13
CA ARG A 144 1.46 12.31 -3.59
C ARG A 144 1.51 11.07 -2.68
N ARG A 145 0.48 10.89 -1.88
CA ARG A 145 0.36 9.76 -0.94
C ARG A 145 0.28 8.42 -1.66
N TRP A 146 -0.55 8.33 -2.68
CA TRP A 146 -0.79 7.11 -3.44
C TRP A 146 -0.17 7.19 -4.84
N ILE A 147 -0.63 8.09 -5.67
CA ILE A 147 -0.16 8.31 -7.06
C ILE A 147 -0.19 9.81 -7.36
#